data_e9ea1db8ff645db749f33f97c2be1e81
#
_entry.id   e9ea1db8ff645db749f33f97c2be1e81
#
_cell.length_a   1.000
_cell.length_b   1.000
_cell.length_c   1.000
_cell.angle_alpha   90.00
_cell.angle_beta   90.00
_cell.angle_gamma   90.00
#
_symmetry.space_group_name_H-M   'P 1'
#
loop_
_entity.id
_entity.type
_entity.pdbx_description
1 polymer ?
#
loop_
_entity_poly.entity_id
_entity_poly.type
_entity_poly.pdbx_seq_one_letter_code
_entity_poly.pdbx_strand_id
1 'polypeptide(L)'
;MSLDEKLKMVFIVNHELKMGKGKIAAQVAHAAVKATLACGERDPTLLDAWFKTGQKKICVKGDSAKHLEQLSIDAKKNGLLANKIHDAGHTQIPAGSFTVLALGPCRDEDVETITGDLKLL
;
A
#
# COMPACT_ATOMS: atom_id res chain seq x y z
N MET A 1 -11.62 12.73 13.90
CA MET A 1 -11.59 12.66 12.43
C MET A 1 -13.02 12.69 11.91
N SER A 2 -13.27 13.51 10.91
CA SER A 2 -14.60 13.68 10.34
C SER A 2 -14.94 12.54 9.37
N LEU A 3 -16.24 12.14 9.31
CA LEU A 3 -16.71 11.17 8.31
C LEU A 3 -16.65 11.74 6.88
N ASP A 4 -16.51 13.07 6.74
CA ASP A 4 -16.39 13.72 5.44
C ASP A 4 -14.96 13.67 4.88
N GLU A 5 -13.99 13.25 5.67
CA GLU A 5 -12.63 13.13 5.20
C GLU A 5 -12.52 12.01 4.18
N LYS A 6 -11.77 12.30 3.09
CA LYS A 6 -11.47 11.31 2.07
C LYS A 6 -10.23 10.54 2.50
N LEU A 7 -10.42 9.25 2.76
CA LEU A 7 -9.39 8.34 3.22
C LEU A 7 -9.20 7.22 2.22
N LYS A 8 -7.96 6.78 2.05
CA LYS A 8 -7.67 5.64 1.18
C LYS A 8 -6.41 4.88 1.61
N MET A 9 -6.28 3.70 1.06
CA MET A 9 -5.09 2.87 1.13
C MET A 9 -4.58 2.70 -0.30
N VAL A 10 -3.30 2.95 -0.53
CA VAL A 10 -2.68 2.84 -1.87
C VAL A 10 -1.70 1.69 -1.87
N PHE A 11 -1.81 0.83 -2.88
CA PHE A 11 -0.88 -0.28 -3.09
C PHE A 11 -0.01 0.02 -4.30
N ILE A 12 1.29 0.06 -4.10
CA ILE A 12 2.26 0.23 -5.18
C ILE A 12 2.80 -1.16 -5.50
N VAL A 13 2.44 -1.68 -6.67
CA VAL A 13 2.82 -3.02 -7.12
C VAL A 13 4.11 -2.93 -7.91
N ASN A 14 5.08 -3.79 -7.57
CA ASN A 14 6.35 -3.86 -8.27
C ASN A 14 6.14 -4.45 -9.67
N HIS A 15 6.01 -3.56 -10.66
CA HIS A 15 5.68 -3.94 -12.03
C HIS A 15 6.83 -4.65 -12.75
N GLU A 16 8.06 -4.46 -12.30
CA GLU A 16 9.25 -5.13 -12.86
C GLU A 16 9.17 -6.64 -12.75
N LEU A 17 8.51 -7.15 -11.70
CA LEU A 17 8.37 -8.60 -11.48
C LEU A 17 7.41 -9.27 -12.47
N LYS A 18 6.59 -8.52 -13.17
CA LYS A 18 5.63 -9.03 -14.16
C LYS A 18 4.77 -10.18 -13.62
N MET A 19 4.30 -10.01 -12.38
CA MET A 19 3.46 -11.01 -11.75
C MET A 19 2.12 -11.15 -12.47
N GLY A 20 1.60 -12.38 -12.51
CA GLY A 20 0.26 -12.64 -13.05
C GLY A 20 -0.85 -12.07 -12.15
N LYS A 21 -2.05 -11.99 -12.70
CA LYS A 21 -3.22 -11.39 -12.01
C LYS A 21 -3.50 -12.01 -10.65
N GLY A 22 -3.48 -13.34 -10.56
CA GLY A 22 -3.73 -14.04 -9.29
C GLY A 22 -2.66 -13.75 -8.25
N LYS A 23 -1.40 -13.71 -8.67
CA LYS A 23 -0.28 -13.39 -7.80
C LYS A 23 -0.39 -11.96 -7.27
N ILE A 24 -0.69 -11.01 -8.15
CA ILE A 24 -0.89 -9.61 -7.76
C ILE A 24 -2.03 -9.51 -6.74
N ALA A 25 -3.16 -10.15 -7.01
CA ALA A 25 -4.31 -10.12 -6.11
C ALA A 25 -3.95 -10.64 -4.72
N ALA A 26 -3.24 -11.76 -4.64
CA ALA A 26 -2.83 -12.35 -3.37
C ALA A 26 -1.85 -11.44 -2.62
N GLN A 27 -0.87 -10.87 -3.31
CA GLN A 27 0.12 -9.98 -2.69
C GLN A 27 -0.50 -8.67 -2.21
N VAL A 28 -1.44 -8.10 -2.98
CA VAL A 28 -2.20 -6.91 -2.56
C VAL A 28 -3.07 -7.24 -1.34
N ALA A 29 -3.73 -8.40 -1.32
CA ALA A 29 -4.52 -8.82 -0.18
C ALA A 29 -3.66 -8.97 1.09
N HIS A 30 -2.46 -9.56 0.98
CA HIS A 30 -1.52 -9.62 2.09
C HIS A 30 -1.16 -8.22 2.60
N ALA A 31 -0.92 -7.29 1.68
CA ALA A 31 -0.59 -5.91 2.03
C ALA A 31 -1.75 -5.21 2.74
N ALA A 32 -2.98 -5.43 2.27
CA ALA A 32 -4.17 -4.84 2.89
C ALA A 32 -4.37 -5.33 4.33
N VAL A 33 -4.21 -6.62 4.56
CA VAL A 33 -4.32 -7.19 5.91
C VAL A 33 -3.24 -6.62 6.82
N LYS A 34 -1.98 -6.63 6.37
CA LYS A 34 -0.87 -6.11 7.17
C LYS A 34 -1.05 -4.64 7.52
N ALA A 35 -1.42 -3.82 6.54
CA ALA A 35 -1.63 -2.38 6.75
C ALA A 35 -2.81 -2.11 7.70
N THR A 36 -3.89 -2.87 7.56
CA THR A 36 -5.06 -2.75 8.43
C THR A 36 -4.72 -3.06 9.89
N LEU A 37 -4.01 -4.16 10.12
CA LEU A 37 -3.61 -4.53 11.48
C LEU A 37 -2.64 -3.51 12.08
N ALA A 38 -1.68 -3.03 11.30
CA ALA A 38 -0.73 -2.01 11.76
C ALA A 38 -1.43 -0.70 12.10
N CYS A 39 -2.39 -0.28 11.27
CA CYS A 39 -3.17 0.93 11.54
C CYS A 39 -4.02 0.77 12.81
N GLY A 40 -4.59 -0.41 13.02
CA GLY A 40 -5.38 -0.69 14.21
C GLY A 40 -4.59 -0.55 15.50
N GLU A 41 -3.32 -0.91 15.48
CA GLU A 41 -2.44 -0.76 16.63
C GLU A 41 -1.99 0.68 16.84
N ARG A 42 -1.68 1.40 15.76
CA ARG A 42 -1.07 2.73 15.84
C ARG A 42 -2.10 3.84 15.93
N ASP A 43 -3.19 3.74 15.19
CA ASP A 43 -4.22 4.77 15.10
C ASP A 43 -5.59 4.17 14.85
N PRO A 44 -6.21 3.58 15.89
CA PRO A 44 -7.51 2.91 15.73
C PRO A 44 -8.63 3.85 15.28
N THR A 45 -8.55 5.14 15.60
CA THR A 45 -9.53 6.13 15.14
C THR A 45 -9.48 6.30 13.62
N LEU A 46 -8.29 6.38 13.07
CA LEU A 46 -8.09 6.45 11.62
C LEU A 46 -8.59 5.18 10.93
N LEU A 47 -8.29 4.01 11.49
CA LEU A 47 -8.75 2.75 10.93
C LEU A 47 -10.28 2.70 10.90
N ASP A 48 -10.93 3.06 12.01
CA ASP A 48 -12.40 3.07 12.11
C ASP A 48 -13.01 4.01 11.06
N ALA A 49 -12.45 5.20 10.91
CA ALA A 49 -12.93 6.20 9.95
C ALA A 49 -12.81 5.68 8.50
N TRP A 50 -11.67 5.12 8.14
CA TRP A 50 -11.46 4.55 6.80
C TRP A 50 -12.40 3.37 6.56
N PHE A 51 -12.54 2.50 7.54
CA PHE A 51 -13.41 1.32 7.44
C PHE A 51 -14.86 1.72 7.18
N LYS A 52 -15.36 2.72 7.92
CA LYS A 52 -16.75 3.18 7.83
C LYS A 52 -17.05 4.03 6.60
N THR A 53 -16.04 4.63 5.99
CA THR A 53 -16.21 5.50 4.81
C THR A 53 -15.95 4.80 3.49
N GLY A 54 -15.98 3.47 3.47
CA GLY A 54 -15.94 2.69 2.25
C GLY A 54 -14.66 1.91 2.00
N GLN A 55 -13.66 2.01 2.86
CA GLN A 55 -12.42 1.23 2.74
C GLN A 55 -11.76 1.41 1.36
N LYS A 56 -11.70 2.62 0.86
CA LYS A 56 -11.17 2.90 -0.49
C LYS A 56 -9.74 2.38 -0.65
N LYS A 57 -9.49 1.70 -1.75
CA LYS A 57 -8.20 1.12 -2.11
C LYS A 57 -7.88 1.41 -3.56
N ILE A 58 -6.63 1.75 -3.84
CA ILE A 58 -6.16 2.02 -5.20
C ILE A 58 -4.85 1.28 -5.43
N CYS A 59 -4.72 0.64 -6.59
CA CYS A 59 -3.49 -0.04 -6.99
C CYS A 59 -2.81 0.75 -8.10
N VAL A 60 -1.53 1.02 -7.93
CA VAL A 60 -0.71 1.75 -8.91
C VAL A 60 0.57 0.97 -9.22
N LYS A 61 1.25 1.36 -10.31
CA LYS A 61 2.48 0.71 -10.75
C LYS A 61 3.70 1.37 -10.13
N GLY A 62 4.56 0.57 -9.52
CA GLY A 62 5.90 0.97 -9.14
C GLY A 62 6.90 0.38 -10.12
N ASP A 63 8.02 1.05 -10.38
CA ASP A 63 8.98 0.66 -11.41
C ASP A 63 9.85 -0.53 -11.00
N SER A 64 10.20 -0.62 -9.71
CA SER A 64 11.18 -1.59 -9.23
C SER A 64 11.14 -1.67 -7.71
N ALA A 65 11.84 -2.64 -7.13
CA ALA A 65 12.01 -2.72 -5.68
C ALA A 65 12.65 -1.43 -5.12
N LYS A 66 13.63 -0.89 -5.82
CA LYS A 66 14.29 0.36 -5.41
C LYS A 66 13.30 1.53 -5.38
N HIS A 67 12.44 1.61 -6.37
CA HIS A 67 11.39 2.63 -6.43
C HIS A 67 10.44 2.50 -5.23
N LEU A 68 9.98 1.28 -4.94
CA LEU A 68 9.11 1.04 -3.78
C LEU A 68 9.81 1.42 -2.46
N GLU A 69 11.09 1.10 -2.33
CA GLU A 69 11.86 1.49 -1.13
C GLU A 69 11.90 3.01 -0.97
N GLN A 70 12.13 3.75 -2.04
CA GLN A 70 12.17 5.21 -1.99
C GLN A 70 10.80 5.78 -1.62
N LEU A 71 9.73 5.25 -2.18
CA LEU A 71 8.37 5.68 -1.84
C LEU A 71 8.05 5.39 -0.37
N SER A 72 8.53 4.27 0.16
CA SER A 72 8.37 3.94 1.58
C SER A 72 9.08 4.96 2.48
N ILE A 73 10.29 5.34 2.12
CA ILE A 73 11.06 6.35 2.87
C ILE A 73 10.31 7.69 2.85
N ASP A 74 9.85 8.12 1.68
CA ASP A 74 9.13 9.38 1.52
C ASP A 74 7.82 9.39 2.33
N ALA A 75 7.09 8.28 2.31
CA ALA A 75 5.85 8.13 3.07
C ALA A 75 6.09 8.26 4.57
N LYS A 76 7.10 7.57 5.08
CA LYS A 76 7.45 7.63 6.51
C LYS A 76 7.88 9.02 6.94
N LYS A 77 8.62 9.73 6.10
CA LYS A 77 9.00 11.12 6.37
C LYS A 77 7.80 12.04 6.50
N ASN A 78 6.71 11.70 5.83
CA ASN A 78 5.47 12.46 5.87
C ASN A 78 4.47 11.89 6.90
N GLY A 79 4.91 11.00 7.77
CA GLY A 79 4.08 10.47 8.84
C GLY A 79 3.05 9.44 8.41
N LEU A 80 3.15 8.93 7.19
CA LEU A 80 2.20 7.92 6.69
C LEU A 80 2.64 6.51 7.07
N LEU A 81 1.66 5.65 7.33
CA LEU A 81 1.91 4.22 7.51
C LEU A 81 2.39 3.62 6.19
N ALA A 82 3.48 2.87 6.25
CA ALA A 82 4.04 2.18 5.10
C ALA A 82 4.35 0.74 5.49
N ASN A 83 3.77 -0.21 4.77
CA ASN A 83 3.93 -1.64 5.03
C ASN A 83 4.40 -2.36 3.78
N LYS A 84 5.47 -3.14 3.91
CA LYS A 84 6.11 -3.85 2.81
C LYS A 84 5.70 -5.31 2.79
N ILE A 85 5.48 -5.85 1.59
CA ILE A 85 5.26 -7.27 1.38
C ILE A 85 6.39 -7.86 0.53
N HIS A 86 6.97 -8.94 1.05
CA HIS A 86 8.01 -9.71 0.35
C HIS A 86 7.47 -11.09 0.05
N ASP A 87 7.85 -11.65 -1.09
CA ASP A 87 7.39 -12.99 -1.48
C ASP A 87 7.93 -14.05 -0.52
N ALA A 88 7.08 -14.99 -0.12
CA ALA A 88 7.44 -16.06 0.82
C ALA A 88 8.27 -17.19 0.19
N GLY A 89 8.48 -17.18 -1.12
CA GLY A 89 9.30 -18.18 -1.79
C GLY A 89 8.55 -19.39 -2.33
N HIS A 90 7.22 -19.34 -2.36
CA HIS A 90 6.37 -20.43 -2.86
C HIS A 90 5.84 -20.18 -4.27
N THR A 91 6.50 -19.29 -5.02
CA THR A 91 6.01 -18.85 -6.33
C THR A 91 7.12 -18.84 -7.37
N GLN A 92 6.78 -18.39 -8.60
CA GLN A 92 7.71 -18.33 -9.73
C GLN A 92 8.75 -17.21 -9.63
N ILE A 93 8.53 -16.22 -8.76
CA ILE A 93 9.50 -15.14 -8.54
C ILE A 93 10.46 -15.50 -7.40
N PRO A 94 11.66 -14.90 -7.38
CA PRO A 94 12.63 -15.18 -6.31
C PRO A 94 12.08 -14.91 -4.92
N ALA A 95 12.39 -15.81 -3.98
CA ALA A 95 12.02 -15.64 -2.58
C ALA A 95 12.56 -14.32 -2.04
N GLY A 96 11.73 -13.62 -1.27
CA GLY A 96 12.10 -12.34 -0.68
C GLY A 96 11.95 -11.13 -1.61
N SER A 97 11.47 -11.33 -2.86
CA SER A 97 11.20 -10.22 -3.77
C SER A 97 10.20 -9.23 -3.15
N PHE A 98 10.51 -7.95 -3.21
CA PHE A 98 9.62 -6.89 -2.74
C PHE A 98 8.47 -6.72 -3.74
N THR A 99 7.29 -7.19 -3.40
CA THR A 99 6.16 -7.28 -4.34
C THR A 99 5.21 -6.10 -4.29
N VAL A 100 4.84 -5.66 -3.10
CA VAL A 100 3.85 -4.60 -2.90
C VAL A 100 4.25 -3.74 -1.70
N LEU A 101 4.06 -2.44 -1.86
CA LEU A 101 4.12 -1.48 -0.76
C LEU A 101 2.71 -0.95 -0.52
N ALA A 102 2.20 -1.06 0.71
CA ALA A 102 0.93 -0.46 1.09
C ALA A 102 1.17 0.85 1.85
N LEU A 103 0.55 1.93 1.40
CA LEU A 103 0.56 3.22 2.09
C LEU A 103 -0.83 3.50 2.66
N GLY A 104 -0.87 3.83 3.94
CA GLY A 104 -2.13 4.14 4.62
C GLY A 104 -2.70 2.99 5.43
N PRO A 105 -3.99 3.10 5.84
CA PRO A 105 -4.94 4.17 5.48
C PRO A 105 -4.46 5.56 5.83
N CYS A 106 -4.83 6.53 5.01
CA CYS A 106 -4.44 7.92 5.22
C CYS A 106 -5.36 8.85 4.41
N ARG A 107 -5.19 10.15 4.60
CA ARG A 107 -5.95 11.13 3.85
C ARG A 107 -5.49 11.14 2.39
N ASP A 108 -6.44 11.25 1.46
CA ASP A 108 -6.16 11.31 0.03
C ASP A 108 -5.09 12.36 -0.29
N GLU A 109 -5.25 13.56 0.25
CA GLU A 109 -4.33 14.67 -0.03
C GLU A 109 -2.90 14.39 0.44
N ASP A 110 -2.73 13.64 1.53
CA ASP A 110 -1.41 13.34 2.07
C ASP A 110 -0.65 12.35 1.20
N VAL A 111 -1.32 11.32 0.70
CA VAL A 111 -0.67 10.30 -0.13
C VAL A 111 -0.51 10.74 -1.58
N GLU A 112 -1.33 11.67 -2.06
CA GLU A 112 -1.22 12.21 -3.42
C GLU A 112 0.15 12.86 -3.68
N THR A 113 0.76 13.45 -2.66
CA THR A 113 2.09 14.03 -2.80
C THR A 113 3.16 12.97 -3.13
N ILE A 114 2.89 11.72 -2.83
CA ILE A 114 3.83 10.61 -2.99
C ILE A 114 3.48 9.77 -4.22
N THR A 115 2.19 9.47 -4.42
CA THR A 115 1.75 8.52 -5.44
C THR A 115 0.88 9.12 -6.55
N GLY A 116 0.60 10.41 -6.50
CA GLY A 116 -0.37 11.05 -7.41
C GLY A 116 0.01 11.00 -8.89
N ASP A 117 1.29 10.89 -9.21
CA ASP A 117 1.78 10.79 -10.58
C ASP A 117 1.98 9.35 -11.08
N LEU A 118 1.74 8.36 -10.22
CA LEU A 118 1.88 6.95 -10.60
C LEU A 118 0.66 6.48 -11.39
N LYS A 119 0.92 5.65 -12.39
CA LYS A 119 -0.15 5.10 -13.24
C LYS A 119 -0.92 4.00 -12.52
N LEU A 120 -2.21 3.93 -12.77
CA LEU A 120 -3.03 2.82 -12.29
C LEU A 120 -2.54 1.49 -12.86
N LEU A 121 -2.64 0.49 -12.03
CA LEU A 121 -2.22 -0.87 -12.40
C LEU A 121 -3.09 -1.44 -13.52
#